data_aeca3941aeccb51c47a877deea161c18
#
_entry.id   aeca3941aeccb51c47a877deea161c18
#
_cell.length_a   1.000
_cell.length_b   1.000
_cell.length_c   1.000
_cell.angle_alpha   90.00
_cell.angle_beta   90.00
_cell.angle_gamma   90.00
#
_symmetry.space_group_name_H-M   'P 1'
#
loop_
_entity.id
_entity.type
_entity.pdbx_description
1 polymer ?
#
loop_
_entity_poly.entity_id
_entity_poly.type
_entity_poly.pdbx_seq_one_letter_code
_entity_poly.pdbx_strand_id
1 'polypeptide(L)'
;GHMVMAYLFLKAQGFVGKEVADMEINANKKQAVKSENCTVSNIKKNEKDLSFDYLAEALPYPLDTIARGWGQKKSQAEVLKVVPFMEEMNRETLKVTGLKGNYKLLIDDEEIGTWSGDELAKGINLAAESKTPQYQQALTVMHLNEYRWEIERTFREYAWCEFGFFQQKGLLYADDRKAIEVMDENLDKNVWLKGRRDMYSKMMFEAVRDARQQEMDVLINKIYEINKPVVRKILLRKI
;
A
#
# COMPACT_ATOMS: atom_id res chain seq x y z
N GLY A 1 12.32 5.81 10.32
CA GLY A 1 13.54 5.62 9.53
C GLY A 1 13.34 4.98 8.18
N HIS A 2 12.69 3.80 8.10
CA HIS A 2 12.62 3.01 6.85
C HIS A 2 11.99 3.76 5.67
N MET A 3 10.89 4.48 5.90
CA MET A 3 10.23 5.24 4.83
C MET A 3 11.11 6.38 4.30
N VAL A 4 11.87 7.08 5.17
CA VAL A 4 12.83 8.10 4.72
C VAL A 4 13.94 7.47 3.89
N MET A 5 14.47 6.32 4.31
CA MET A 5 15.49 5.59 3.53
C MET A 5 14.95 5.13 2.18
N ALA A 6 13.73 4.58 2.14
CA ALA A 6 13.07 4.19 0.89
C ALA A 6 12.88 5.39 -0.05
N TYR A 7 12.40 6.53 0.48
CA TYR A 7 12.28 7.77 -0.28
C TYR A 7 13.61 8.22 -0.88
N LEU A 8 14.68 8.29 -0.07
CA LEU A 8 16.01 8.70 -0.54
C LEU A 8 16.58 7.73 -1.58
N PHE A 9 16.38 6.44 -1.38
CA PHE A 9 16.80 5.40 -2.33
C PHE A 9 16.09 5.55 -3.68
N LEU A 10 14.77 5.69 -3.68
CA LEU A 10 13.98 5.89 -4.89
C LEU A 10 14.33 7.23 -5.58
N LYS A 11 14.57 8.28 -4.79
CA LYS A 11 15.01 9.59 -5.31
C LYS A 11 16.35 9.49 -6.02
N ALA A 12 17.31 8.77 -5.44
CA ALA A 12 18.62 8.53 -6.05
C ALA A 12 18.53 7.73 -7.37
N GLN A 13 17.49 6.94 -7.54
CA GLN A 13 17.22 6.19 -8.78
C GLN A 13 16.37 6.96 -9.81
N GLY A 14 16.04 8.22 -9.56
CA GLY A 14 15.32 9.07 -10.51
C GLY A 14 13.80 8.84 -10.56
N PHE A 15 13.20 8.31 -9.49
CA PHE A 15 11.74 8.13 -9.41
C PHE A 15 10.98 9.39 -8.99
N VAL A 16 11.67 10.47 -8.65
CA VAL A 16 11.04 11.77 -8.32
C VAL A 16 10.39 12.38 -9.54
N GLY A 17 9.20 12.97 -9.36
CA GLY A 17 8.46 13.67 -10.40
C GLY A 17 7.64 12.75 -11.31
N LYS A 18 7.64 11.43 -11.06
CA LYS A 18 6.73 10.52 -11.74
C LYS A 18 5.37 10.53 -11.06
N GLU A 19 4.33 10.74 -11.85
CA GLU A 19 2.94 10.76 -11.37
C GLU A 19 2.38 9.33 -11.32
N VAL A 20 1.53 9.06 -10.34
CA VAL A 20 0.62 7.92 -10.35
C VAL A 20 -0.30 8.05 -11.56
N ALA A 21 -0.91 9.21 -11.69
CA ALA A 21 -1.64 9.66 -12.88
C ALA A 21 -1.72 11.18 -12.91
N ASP A 22 -1.77 11.77 -14.11
CA ASP A 22 -2.00 13.20 -14.30
C ASP A 22 -3.06 13.41 -15.38
N MET A 23 -4.21 13.92 -14.96
CA MET A 23 -5.33 14.22 -15.86
C MET A 23 -5.70 15.69 -15.81
N GLU A 24 -5.83 16.30 -17.00
CA GLU A 24 -6.35 17.65 -17.18
C GLU A 24 -7.57 17.64 -18.07
N ILE A 25 -8.69 18.17 -17.59
CA ILE A 25 -9.96 18.25 -18.30
C ILE A 25 -10.34 19.72 -18.55
N ASN A 26 -10.66 20.05 -19.79
CA ASN A 26 -11.33 21.29 -20.11
C ASN A 26 -12.85 21.09 -20.11
N ALA A 27 -13.51 21.57 -19.05
CA ALA A 27 -14.94 21.36 -18.85
C ALA A 27 -15.79 22.03 -19.94
N ASN A 28 -15.36 23.19 -20.51
CA ASN A 28 -16.11 23.90 -21.54
C ASN A 28 -16.05 23.18 -22.88
N LYS A 29 -14.89 22.58 -23.21
CA LYS A 29 -14.70 21.81 -24.44
C LYS A 29 -15.13 20.33 -24.28
N LYS A 30 -15.42 19.86 -23.06
CA LYS A 30 -15.72 18.45 -22.73
C LYS A 30 -14.62 17.52 -23.25
N GLN A 31 -13.37 17.87 -23.00
CA GLN A 31 -12.22 17.19 -23.56
C GLN A 31 -11.12 17.02 -22.50
N ALA A 32 -10.49 15.85 -22.50
CA ALA A 32 -9.23 15.65 -21.81
C ALA A 32 -8.11 16.38 -22.58
N VAL A 33 -7.38 17.25 -21.88
CA VAL A 33 -6.24 17.99 -22.40
C VAL A 33 -4.94 17.23 -22.15
N LYS A 34 -4.89 16.53 -21.02
CA LYS A 34 -3.79 15.66 -20.61
C LYS A 34 -4.35 14.38 -20.01
N SER A 35 -3.69 13.25 -20.31
CA SER A 35 -3.92 11.95 -19.70
C SER A 35 -2.59 11.21 -19.69
N GLU A 36 -1.85 11.28 -18.59
CA GLU A 36 -0.57 10.63 -18.39
C GLU A 36 -0.73 9.54 -17.32
N ASN A 37 -0.28 8.33 -17.63
CA ASN A 37 -0.46 7.13 -16.81
C ASN A 37 -1.94 6.83 -16.46
N CYS A 38 -2.86 7.29 -17.30
CA CYS A 38 -4.30 7.06 -17.15
C CYS A 38 -5.05 7.21 -18.47
N THR A 39 -6.30 6.71 -18.47
CA THR A 39 -7.27 6.96 -19.55
C THR A 39 -8.45 7.73 -18.98
N VAL A 40 -8.87 8.78 -19.69
CA VAL A 40 -10.08 9.56 -19.40
C VAL A 40 -11.04 9.42 -20.58
N SER A 41 -12.29 9.05 -20.31
CA SER A 41 -13.30 8.84 -21.34
C SER A 41 -14.71 9.27 -20.89
N ASN A 42 -15.68 9.24 -21.78
CA ASN A 42 -17.08 9.51 -21.50
C ASN A 42 -17.37 10.86 -20.82
N ILE A 43 -16.61 11.92 -21.18
CA ILE A 43 -16.74 13.25 -20.57
C ILE A 43 -18.10 13.84 -20.92
N LYS A 44 -18.90 14.15 -19.90
CA LYS A 44 -20.23 14.77 -20.02
C LYS A 44 -20.31 15.98 -19.12
N LYS A 45 -20.88 17.07 -19.58
CA LYS A 45 -21.14 18.29 -18.81
C LYS A 45 -22.54 18.79 -19.07
N ASN A 46 -23.26 19.11 -18.00
CA ASN A 46 -24.48 19.90 -18.00
C ASN A 46 -24.27 21.20 -17.17
N GLU A 47 -25.34 21.88 -16.81
CA GLU A 47 -25.27 23.14 -16.04
C GLU A 47 -24.71 22.96 -14.63
N LYS A 48 -24.96 21.80 -14.01
CA LYS A 48 -24.63 21.51 -12.60
C LYS A 48 -23.46 20.54 -12.47
N ASP A 49 -23.30 19.61 -13.40
CA ASP A 49 -22.41 18.47 -13.25
C ASP A 49 -21.40 18.37 -14.37
N LEU A 50 -20.19 17.95 -14.03
CA LEU A 50 -19.20 17.41 -14.96
C LEU A 50 -18.90 15.97 -14.52
N SER A 51 -19.05 14.99 -15.41
CA SER A 51 -18.74 13.59 -15.15
C SER A 51 -17.86 12.99 -16.23
N PHE A 52 -17.05 11.99 -15.85
CA PHE A 52 -16.22 11.24 -16.78
C PHE A 52 -15.78 9.91 -16.14
N ASP A 53 -15.35 8.99 -16.99
CA ASP A 53 -14.73 7.74 -16.56
C ASP A 53 -13.21 7.92 -16.54
N TYR A 54 -12.57 7.38 -15.51
CA TYR A 54 -11.15 7.45 -15.24
C TYR A 54 -10.58 6.07 -14.94
N LEU A 55 -9.47 5.71 -15.58
CA LEU A 55 -8.71 4.49 -15.31
C LEU A 55 -7.23 4.83 -15.19
N ALA A 56 -6.66 4.72 -14.01
CA ALA A 56 -5.22 4.83 -13.78
C ALA A 56 -4.46 3.58 -14.23
N GLU A 57 -3.17 3.70 -14.50
CA GLU A 57 -2.28 2.56 -14.76
C GLU A 57 -1.72 1.94 -13.46
N ALA A 58 -1.74 2.70 -12.36
CA ALA A 58 -1.27 2.26 -11.04
C ALA A 58 -2.19 2.76 -9.93
N LEU A 59 -2.16 2.07 -8.79
CA LEU A 59 -2.80 2.53 -7.55
C LEU A 59 -1.89 3.53 -6.83
N PRO A 60 -2.44 4.52 -6.08
CA PRO A 60 -1.66 5.38 -5.22
C PRO A 60 -1.04 4.57 -4.06
N TYR A 61 0.07 5.07 -3.51
CA TYR A 61 0.67 4.47 -2.31
C TYR A 61 -0.14 4.88 -1.07
N PRO A 62 -0.77 3.93 -0.35
CA PRO A 62 -1.52 4.23 0.86
C PRO A 62 -0.56 4.40 2.04
N LEU A 63 -0.49 5.60 2.63
CA LEU A 63 0.32 5.84 3.81
C LEU A 63 -0.30 5.19 5.05
N ASP A 64 0.47 4.37 5.75
CA ASP A 64 0.04 3.79 7.01
C ASP A 64 -0.05 4.87 8.11
N THR A 65 -1.25 5.04 8.65
CA THR A 65 -1.53 5.99 9.74
C THR A 65 -1.41 5.37 11.13
N ILE A 66 -1.19 4.06 11.20
CA ILE A 66 -1.05 3.32 12.46
C ILE A 66 0.44 3.21 12.82
N ALA A 67 0.77 3.49 14.09
CA ALA A 67 2.12 3.28 14.60
C ALA A 67 2.38 1.77 14.74
N ARG A 68 3.39 1.25 14.03
CA ARG A 68 3.76 -0.16 14.02
C ARG A 68 5.22 -0.36 14.44
N GLY A 69 5.51 -1.51 14.98
CA GLY A 69 6.85 -1.89 15.43
C GLY A 69 7.08 -1.66 16.93
N TRP A 70 8.20 -2.15 17.40
CA TRP A 70 8.55 -2.24 18.81
C TRP A 70 8.70 -0.84 19.44
N GLY A 71 7.72 -0.47 20.29
CA GLY A 71 7.75 0.80 21.01
C GLY A 71 7.60 2.06 20.13
N GLN A 72 7.29 1.92 18.86
CA GLN A 72 7.09 3.06 17.96
C GLN A 72 5.78 3.78 18.32
N LYS A 73 5.89 5.11 18.52
CA LYS A 73 4.75 6.00 18.76
C LYS A 73 4.31 6.77 17.51
N LYS A 74 5.09 6.66 16.42
CA LYS A 74 4.88 7.43 15.19
C LYS A 74 4.49 6.51 14.05
N SER A 75 3.46 6.89 13.31
CA SER A 75 3.03 6.19 12.10
C SER A 75 3.95 6.51 10.90
N GLN A 76 3.78 5.78 9.81
CA GLN A 76 4.47 6.05 8.55
C GLN A 76 4.11 7.45 8.01
N ALA A 77 2.87 7.91 8.19
CA ALA A 77 2.43 9.24 7.76
C ALA A 77 3.22 10.40 8.38
N GLU A 78 3.87 10.20 9.53
CA GLU A 78 4.76 11.22 10.13
C GLU A 78 5.96 11.57 9.24
N VAL A 79 6.28 10.73 8.25
CA VAL A 79 7.36 10.98 7.30
C VAL A 79 7.11 12.23 6.45
N LEU A 80 5.84 12.57 6.20
CA LEU A 80 5.44 13.76 5.44
C LEU A 80 5.95 15.08 6.04
N LYS A 81 6.29 15.07 7.35
CA LYS A 81 6.91 16.22 8.03
C LYS A 81 8.41 16.37 7.70
N VAL A 82 9.02 15.36 7.09
CA VAL A 82 10.47 15.28 6.88
C VAL A 82 10.82 15.28 5.40
N VAL A 83 10.03 14.61 4.56
CA VAL A 83 10.25 14.50 3.12
C VAL A 83 8.97 14.79 2.33
N PRO A 84 9.05 15.46 1.16
CA PRO A 84 7.90 15.80 0.32
C PRO A 84 7.44 14.59 -0.52
N PHE A 85 7.09 13.49 0.15
CA PHE A 85 6.76 12.22 -0.50
C PHE A 85 5.50 12.34 -1.39
N MET A 86 4.45 13.03 -0.90
CA MET A 86 3.21 13.20 -1.65
C MET A 86 3.41 14.05 -2.90
N GLU A 87 4.26 15.05 -2.81
CA GLU A 87 4.53 16.00 -3.90
C GLU A 87 5.48 15.43 -4.95
N GLU A 88 6.40 14.57 -4.54
CA GLU A 88 7.47 14.06 -5.41
C GLU A 88 7.25 12.65 -5.94
N MET A 89 6.47 11.79 -5.24
CA MET A 89 6.38 10.36 -5.57
C MET A 89 4.96 9.76 -5.52
N ASN A 90 3.99 10.49 -4.99
CA ASN A 90 2.63 9.94 -4.81
C ASN A 90 1.57 10.96 -5.25
N ARG A 91 1.63 11.36 -6.52
CA ARG A 91 0.69 12.31 -7.11
C ARG A 91 -0.25 11.61 -8.07
N GLU A 92 -1.54 11.80 -7.83
CA GLU A 92 -2.64 11.45 -8.71
C GLU A 92 -3.41 12.74 -9.00
N THR A 93 -2.91 13.50 -9.98
CA THR A 93 -3.36 14.87 -10.21
C THR A 93 -4.66 14.90 -11.00
N LEU A 94 -5.68 15.54 -10.42
CA LEU A 94 -6.91 15.95 -11.12
C LEU A 94 -6.92 17.46 -11.29
N LYS A 95 -6.84 17.93 -12.54
CA LYS A 95 -6.97 19.34 -12.92
C LYS A 95 -8.17 19.54 -13.83
N VAL A 96 -9.04 20.49 -13.47
CA VAL A 96 -10.26 20.78 -14.25
C VAL A 96 -10.39 22.28 -14.47
N THR A 97 -10.29 22.70 -15.73
CA THR A 97 -10.44 24.10 -16.13
C THR A 97 -11.85 24.41 -16.65
N GLY A 98 -12.27 25.67 -16.53
CA GLY A 98 -13.57 26.15 -17.05
C GLY A 98 -14.76 25.90 -16.13
N LEU A 99 -14.50 25.64 -14.84
CA LEU A 99 -15.50 25.57 -13.79
C LEU A 99 -15.55 26.90 -13.00
N LYS A 100 -16.75 27.27 -12.49
CA LYS A 100 -16.95 28.46 -11.63
C LYS A 100 -17.84 28.10 -10.43
N GLY A 101 -17.45 28.56 -9.25
CA GLY A 101 -18.11 28.24 -7.98
C GLY A 101 -17.53 27.03 -7.31
N ASN A 102 -18.25 26.40 -6.39
CA ASN A 102 -17.80 25.25 -5.63
C ASN A 102 -18.41 23.96 -6.15
N TYR A 103 -17.65 22.90 -6.06
CA TYR A 103 -18.02 21.57 -6.54
C TYR A 103 -17.73 20.51 -5.48
N LYS A 104 -18.69 19.64 -5.28
CA LYS A 104 -18.52 18.39 -4.55
C LYS A 104 -17.97 17.36 -5.52
N LEU A 105 -16.84 16.75 -5.17
CA LEU A 105 -16.27 15.63 -5.90
C LEU A 105 -16.78 14.31 -5.34
N LEU A 106 -17.34 13.49 -6.22
CA LEU A 106 -17.70 12.10 -5.94
C LEU A 106 -16.90 11.18 -6.87
N ILE A 107 -16.46 10.04 -6.33
CA ILE A 107 -15.83 8.97 -7.09
C ILE A 107 -16.58 7.67 -6.77
N ASP A 108 -17.18 7.01 -7.77
CA ASP A 108 -18.04 5.82 -7.61
C ASP A 108 -19.15 6.03 -6.56
N ASP A 109 -19.78 7.25 -6.58
CA ASP A 109 -20.80 7.72 -5.65
C ASP A 109 -20.31 8.05 -4.22
N GLU A 110 -19.04 7.80 -3.88
CA GLU A 110 -18.44 8.19 -2.59
C GLU A 110 -18.04 9.68 -2.60
N GLU A 111 -18.49 10.42 -1.59
CA GLU A 111 -18.13 11.83 -1.42
C GLU A 111 -16.69 11.99 -0.91
N ILE A 112 -15.82 12.54 -1.74
CA ILE A 112 -14.40 12.73 -1.43
C ILE A 112 -14.18 14.04 -0.69
N GLY A 113 -14.69 15.15 -1.23
CA GLY A 113 -14.55 16.49 -0.66
C GLY A 113 -15.17 17.57 -1.55
N THR A 114 -14.90 18.83 -1.19
CA THR A 114 -15.41 20.00 -1.89
C THR A 114 -14.27 20.93 -2.25
N TRP A 115 -14.22 21.38 -3.50
CA TRP A 115 -13.23 22.33 -4.01
C TRP A 115 -13.88 23.41 -4.85
N SER A 116 -13.30 24.59 -4.84
CA SER A 116 -13.64 25.66 -5.78
C SER A 116 -13.16 25.36 -7.20
N GLY A 117 -13.78 25.96 -8.20
CA GLY A 117 -13.31 25.86 -9.59
C GLY A 117 -11.86 26.33 -9.74
N ASP A 118 -11.41 27.30 -8.94
CA ASP A 118 -10.03 27.81 -8.96
C ASP A 118 -9.03 26.81 -8.38
N GLU A 119 -9.40 26.07 -7.31
CA GLU A 119 -8.57 24.98 -6.78
C GLU A 119 -8.48 23.81 -7.76
N LEU A 120 -9.60 23.43 -8.36
CA LEU A 120 -9.64 22.40 -9.41
C LEU A 120 -8.82 22.82 -10.65
N ALA A 121 -8.80 24.11 -11.00
CA ALA A 121 -8.00 24.60 -12.10
C ALA A 121 -6.49 24.62 -11.81
N LYS A 122 -6.08 24.70 -10.54
CA LYS A 122 -4.69 24.52 -10.11
C LYS A 122 -4.27 23.06 -10.07
N GLY A 123 -5.22 22.16 -9.85
CA GLY A 123 -5.03 20.73 -9.66
C GLY A 123 -5.03 20.32 -8.19
N ILE A 124 -5.68 19.18 -7.92
CA ILE A 124 -5.73 18.54 -6.61
C ILE A 124 -5.06 17.16 -6.70
N ASN A 125 -4.49 16.68 -5.59
CA ASN A 125 -3.86 15.38 -5.54
C ASN A 125 -4.81 14.34 -4.93
N LEU A 126 -5.42 13.49 -5.74
CA LEU A 126 -6.34 12.45 -5.29
C LEU A 126 -5.66 11.38 -4.42
N ALA A 127 -4.35 11.14 -4.59
CA ALA A 127 -3.59 10.22 -3.75
C ALA A 127 -3.45 10.69 -2.29
N ALA A 128 -3.70 11.98 -2.00
CA ALA A 128 -3.75 12.53 -0.66
C ALA A 128 -5.11 12.31 0.03
N GLU A 129 -6.14 11.95 -0.76
CA GLU A 129 -7.52 11.82 -0.29
C GLU A 129 -7.82 10.36 0.09
N SER A 130 -7.71 10.04 1.36
CA SER A 130 -7.87 8.66 1.87
C SER A 130 -9.25 8.05 1.63
N LYS A 131 -10.27 8.84 1.33
CA LYS A 131 -11.63 8.37 1.02
C LYS A 131 -11.79 7.89 -0.41
N THR A 132 -10.84 8.16 -1.32
CA THR A 132 -10.97 7.73 -2.72
C THR A 132 -11.01 6.21 -2.81
N PRO A 133 -11.88 5.63 -3.66
CA PRO A 133 -12.00 4.18 -3.82
C PRO A 133 -10.68 3.51 -4.23
N GLN A 134 -9.85 4.17 -5.03
CA GLN A 134 -8.52 3.66 -5.42
C GLN A 134 -7.53 3.66 -4.25
N TYR A 135 -7.58 4.65 -3.35
CA TYR A 135 -6.80 4.63 -2.11
C TYR A 135 -7.23 3.48 -1.20
N GLN A 136 -8.54 3.26 -1.03
CA GLN A 136 -9.09 2.16 -0.24
C GLN A 136 -8.74 0.79 -0.84
N GLN A 137 -8.72 0.69 -2.16
CA GLN A 137 -8.25 -0.50 -2.87
C GLN A 137 -6.76 -0.75 -2.57
N ALA A 138 -5.91 0.27 -2.68
CA ALA A 138 -4.49 0.18 -2.36
C ALA A 138 -4.24 -0.19 -0.89
N LEU A 139 -5.03 0.37 0.03
CA LEU A 139 -4.98 0.06 1.46
C LEU A 139 -5.33 -1.41 1.72
N THR A 140 -6.33 -1.94 1.03
CA THR A 140 -6.70 -3.37 1.11
C THR A 140 -5.56 -4.26 0.64
N VAL A 141 -4.90 -3.92 -0.47
CA VAL A 141 -3.70 -4.65 -0.97
C VAL A 141 -2.58 -4.61 0.07
N MET A 142 -2.34 -3.45 0.69
CA MET A 142 -1.34 -3.30 1.75
C MET A 142 -1.63 -4.24 2.93
N HIS A 143 -2.88 -4.30 3.43
CA HIS A 143 -3.24 -5.17 4.55
C HIS A 143 -3.14 -6.65 4.22
N LEU A 144 -3.54 -7.08 3.03
CA LEU A 144 -3.32 -8.46 2.58
C LEU A 144 -1.83 -8.82 2.54
N ASN A 145 -0.98 -7.90 2.07
CA ASN A 145 0.46 -8.11 2.07
C ASN A 145 1.06 -8.14 3.48
N GLU A 146 0.50 -7.41 4.44
CA GLU A 146 0.89 -7.50 5.85
C GLU A 146 0.59 -8.89 6.44
N TYR A 147 -0.61 -9.45 6.19
CA TYR A 147 -0.92 -10.82 6.61
C TYR A 147 0.01 -11.84 5.96
N ARG A 148 0.27 -11.72 4.66
CA ARG A 148 1.24 -12.58 3.98
C ARG A 148 2.62 -12.49 4.62
N TRP A 149 3.06 -11.28 4.97
CA TRP A 149 4.37 -11.04 5.56
C TRP A 149 4.48 -11.60 6.99
N GLU A 150 3.40 -11.60 7.77
CA GLU A 150 3.35 -12.24 9.09
C GLU A 150 3.54 -13.76 9.00
N ILE A 151 2.93 -14.41 8.01
CA ILE A 151 3.14 -15.84 7.76
C ILE A 151 4.59 -16.08 7.33
N GLU A 152 5.09 -15.34 6.35
CA GLU A 152 6.47 -15.45 5.86
C GLU A 152 7.50 -15.23 6.97
N ARG A 153 7.21 -14.37 7.95
CA ARG A 153 8.05 -14.18 9.12
C ARG A 153 8.26 -15.49 9.89
N THR A 154 7.26 -16.34 10.00
CA THR A 154 7.40 -17.64 10.70
C THR A 154 8.41 -18.55 10.01
N PHE A 155 8.48 -18.54 8.67
CA PHE A 155 9.48 -19.27 7.90
C PHE A 155 10.89 -18.72 8.10
N ARG A 156 11.05 -17.40 8.13
CA ARG A 156 12.36 -16.77 8.41
C ARG A 156 12.84 -17.06 9.82
N GLU A 157 11.94 -17.05 10.80
CA GLU A 157 12.28 -17.37 12.19
C GLU A 157 12.60 -18.86 12.35
N TYR A 158 11.90 -19.75 11.63
CA TYR A 158 12.25 -21.17 11.57
C TYR A 158 13.64 -21.36 10.95
N ALA A 159 13.91 -20.77 9.80
CA ALA A 159 15.23 -20.81 9.16
C ALA A 159 16.34 -20.23 10.08
N TRP A 160 16.02 -19.19 10.86
CA TRP A 160 16.95 -18.65 11.84
C TRP A 160 17.27 -19.67 12.95
N CYS A 161 16.28 -20.43 13.42
CA CYS A 161 16.53 -21.51 14.39
C CYS A 161 17.41 -22.59 13.79
N GLU A 162 17.16 -22.99 12.55
CA GLU A 162 17.92 -24.02 11.84
C GLU A 162 19.38 -23.59 11.64
N PHE A 163 19.61 -22.47 10.95
CA PHE A 163 20.96 -22.01 10.56
C PHE A 163 21.69 -21.26 11.66
N GLY A 164 20.98 -20.53 12.52
CA GLY A 164 21.58 -19.74 13.60
C GLY A 164 21.82 -20.53 14.87
N PHE A 165 21.12 -21.62 15.11
CA PHE A 165 21.23 -22.40 16.33
C PHE A 165 21.49 -23.89 16.09
N PHE A 166 20.61 -24.61 15.38
CA PHE A 166 20.69 -26.07 15.25
C PHE A 166 21.86 -26.54 14.39
N GLN A 167 22.25 -25.79 13.36
CA GLN A 167 23.41 -26.12 12.53
C GLN A 167 24.68 -26.29 13.38
N GLN A 168 24.92 -25.42 14.35
CA GLN A 168 26.08 -25.47 15.23
C GLN A 168 26.00 -26.62 16.25
N LYS A 169 24.83 -27.22 16.43
CA LYS A 169 24.58 -28.35 17.32
C LYS A 169 24.55 -29.69 16.57
N GLY A 170 24.76 -29.69 15.27
CA GLY A 170 24.65 -30.87 14.43
C GLY A 170 23.20 -31.41 14.30
N LEU A 171 22.21 -30.52 14.50
CA LEU A 171 20.76 -30.82 14.49
C LEU A 171 20.01 -30.08 13.37
N LEU A 172 20.72 -29.65 12.33
CA LEU A 172 20.10 -28.96 11.20
C LEU A 172 18.99 -29.83 10.60
N TYR A 173 17.77 -29.30 10.56
CA TYR A 173 16.55 -29.98 10.09
C TYR A 173 16.25 -31.31 10.80
N ALA A 174 16.67 -31.45 12.05
CA ALA A 174 16.32 -32.65 12.83
C ALA A 174 14.79 -32.71 13.06
N ASP A 175 14.16 -31.57 13.27
CA ASP A 175 12.70 -31.41 13.38
C ASP A 175 12.06 -32.50 14.29
N ASP A 176 12.73 -32.81 15.38
CA ASP A 176 12.38 -33.91 16.30
C ASP A 176 12.33 -33.45 17.77
N ARG A 177 11.99 -34.38 18.64
CA ARG A 177 11.93 -34.13 20.07
C ARG A 177 13.28 -33.75 20.68
N LYS A 178 14.39 -34.28 20.15
CA LYS A 178 15.74 -33.96 20.61
C LYS A 178 16.10 -32.50 20.31
N ALA A 179 15.69 -31.99 19.15
CA ALA A 179 15.87 -30.58 18.83
C ALA A 179 15.15 -29.68 19.84
N ILE A 180 13.91 -30.01 20.24
CA ILE A 180 13.16 -29.27 21.25
C ILE A 180 13.87 -29.32 22.60
N GLU A 181 14.34 -30.49 23.05
CA GLU A 181 15.06 -30.66 24.32
C GLU A 181 16.34 -29.80 24.34
N VAL A 182 17.14 -29.85 23.29
CA VAL A 182 18.35 -28.99 23.14
C VAL A 182 18.01 -27.51 23.10
N MET A 183 16.89 -27.14 22.47
CA MET A 183 16.42 -25.75 22.49
C MET A 183 16.05 -25.31 23.90
N ASP A 184 15.26 -26.12 24.64
CA ASP A 184 14.79 -25.82 25.98
C ASP A 184 15.97 -25.67 27.00
N GLU A 185 17.04 -26.44 26.86
CA GLU A 185 18.27 -26.33 27.67
C GLU A 185 19.05 -25.03 27.45
N ASN A 186 18.77 -24.31 26.35
CA ASN A 186 19.48 -23.11 25.96
C ASN A 186 18.64 -21.82 26.04
N LEU A 187 17.35 -21.90 26.42
CA LEU A 187 16.44 -20.74 26.44
C LEU A 187 16.92 -19.59 27.35
N ASP A 188 17.46 -19.95 28.55
CA ASP A 188 17.91 -18.93 29.52
C ASP A 188 19.23 -18.27 29.09
N LYS A 189 19.98 -18.91 28.20
CA LYS A 189 21.26 -18.40 27.67
C LYS A 189 21.07 -17.55 26.39
N ASN A 190 19.91 -17.62 25.75
CA ASN A 190 19.64 -16.97 24.48
C ASN A 190 18.22 -16.43 24.41
N VAL A 191 18.05 -15.13 24.68
CA VAL A 191 16.76 -14.44 24.66
C VAL A 191 16.05 -14.52 23.28
N TRP A 192 16.83 -14.58 22.20
CA TRP A 192 16.28 -14.70 20.85
C TRP A 192 15.69 -16.08 20.60
N LEU A 193 16.30 -17.10 21.15
CA LEU A 193 15.81 -18.48 21.09
C LEU A 193 14.53 -18.62 21.90
N LYS A 194 14.50 -18.04 23.11
CA LYS A 194 13.32 -18.04 23.99
C LYS A 194 12.08 -17.48 23.27
N GLY A 195 12.22 -16.36 22.55
CA GLY A 195 11.13 -15.75 21.79
C GLY A 195 10.63 -16.58 20.60
N ARG A 196 11.38 -17.60 20.15
CA ARG A 196 11.06 -18.43 18.98
C ARG A 196 10.65 -19.86 19.29
N ARG A 197 10.74 -20.24 20.55
CA ARG A 197 10.48 -21.63 20.99
C ARG A 197 9.09 -22.14 20.60
N ASP A 198 8.05 -21.34 20.87
CA ASP A 198 6.66 -21.71 20.54
C ASP A 198 6.43 -21.78 19.02
N MET A 199 7.01 -20.86 18.29
CA MET A 199 6.95 -20.88 16.83
C MET A 199 7.65 -22.11 16.25
N TYR A 200 8.89 -22.41 16.71
CA TYR A 200 9.65 -23.56 16.23
C TYR A 200 8.92 -24.88 16.51
N SER A 201 8.32 -25.05 17.70
CA SER A 201 7.59 -26.26 18.07
C SER A 201 6.39 -26.58 17.17
N LYS A 202 5.91 -25.60 16.40
CA LYS A 202 4.86 -25.76 15.40
C LYS A 202 5.46 -25.94 14.01
N MET A 203 6.44 -25.10 13.66
CA MET A 203 7.05 -25.08 12.33
C MET A 203 7.99 -26.25 12.06
N MET A 204 8.41 -26.99 13.08
CA MET A 204 9.15 -28.25 12.89
C MET A 204 8.34 -29.31 12.14
N PHE A 205 7.01 -29.26 12.17
CA PHE A 205 6.17 -30.18 11.42
C PHE A 205 6.01 -29.73 9.97
N GLU A 206 6.40 -30.59 9.02
CA GLU A 206 6.30 -30.30 7.57
C GLU A 206 4.86 -29.96 7.18
N ALA A 207 3.87 -30.72 7.65
CA ALA A 207 2.45 -30.43 7.34
C ALA A 207 1.99 -29.05 7.82
N VAL A 208 2.59 -28.49 8.88
CA VAL A 208 2.31 -27.12 9.32
C VAL A 208 2.95 -26.10 8.38
N ARG A 209 4.19 -26.36 7.93
CA ARG A 209 4.87 -25.52 6.93
C ARG A 209 4.09 -25.50 5.61
N ASP A 210 3.62 -26.65 5.15
CA ASP A 210 2.82 -26.76 3.91
C ASP A 210 1.50 -25.98 4.02
N ALA A 211 0.79 -26.10 5.15
CA ALA A 211 -0.43 -25.34 5.38
C ALA A 211 -0.17 -23.82 5.38
N ARG A 212 0.91 -23.37 6.02
CA ARG A 212 1.31 -21.95 6.01
C ARG A 212 1.70 -21.45 4.61
N GLN A 213 2.35 -22.30 3.82
CA GLN A 213 2.64 -21.96 2.42
C GLN A 213 1.35 -21.77 1.61
N GLN A 214 0.38 -22.67 1.77
CA GLN A 214 -0.92 -22.55 1.11
C GLN A 214 -1.68 -21.28 1.53
N GLU A 215 -1.63 -20.90 2.81
CA GLU A 215 -2.19 -19.62 3.28
C GLU A 215 -1.53 -18.43 2.58
N MET A 216 -0.21 -18.43 2.42
CA MET A 216 0.50 -17.37 1.67
C MET A 216 0.07 -17.33 0.21
N ASP A 217 -0.09 -18.48 -0.45
CA ASP A 217 -0.49 -18.57 -1.85
C ASP A 217 -1.91 -18.02 -2.06
N VAL A 218 -2.84 -18.28 -1.13
CA VAL A 218 -4.19 -17.67 -1.14
C VAL A 218 -4.10 -16.15 -1.06
N LEU A 219 -3.28 -15.60 -0.15
CA LEU A 219 -3.09 -14.15 -0.02
C LEU A 219 -2.43 -13.54 -1.24
N ILE A 220 -1.41 -14.18 -1.80
CA ILE A 220 -0.73 -13.75 -3.03
C ILE A 220 -1.71 -13.68 -4.19
N ASN A 221 -2.50 -14.74 -4.40
CA ASN A 221 -3.50 -14.78 -5.47
C ASN A 221 -4.53 -13.66 -5.31
N LYS A 222 -5.00 -13.41 -4.06
CA LYS A 222 -5.95 -12.33 -3.79
C LYS A 222 -5.35 -10.95 -4.02
N ILE A 223 -4.08 -10.73 -3.65
CA ILE A 223 -3.35 -9.50 -3.94
C ILE A 223 -3.30 -9.25 -5.46
N TYR A 224 -2.91 -10.25 -6.26
CA TYR A 224 -2.82 -10.11 -7.71
C TYR A 224 -4.18 -9.99 -8.41
N GLU A 225 -5.25 -10.46 -7.80
CA GLU A 225 -6.63 -10.25 -8.28
C GLU A 225 -7.04 -8.78 -8.13
N ILE A 226 -6.75 -8.16 -6.98
CA ILE A 226 -7.30 -6.83 -6.64
C ILE A 226 -6.31 -5.66 -6.77
N ASN A 227 -5.03 -5.90 -7.09
CA ASN A 227 -4.05 -4.82 -7.22
C ASN A 227 -4.12 -4.06 -8.54
N LYS A 228 -4.97 -4.49 -9.46
CA LYS A 228 -5.17 -3.82 -10.75
C LYS A 228 -6.14 -2.66 -10.60
N PRO A 229 -5.80 -1.45 -11.06
CA PRO A 229 -6.75 -0.35 -11.12
C PRO A 229 -8.00 -0.72 -11.93
N VAL A 230 -9.12 -0.15 -11.55
CA VAL A 230 -10.41 -0.34 -12.24
C VAL A 230 -10.96 1.02 -12.67
N VAL A 231 -11.85 1.00 -13.66
CA VAL A 231 -12.51 2.24 -14.11
C VAL A 231 -13.31 2.85 -12.97
N ARG A 232 -13.06 4.15 -12.71
CA ARG A 232 -13.76 4.95 -11.70
C ARG A 232 -14.66 5.97 -12.38
N LYS A 233 -15.85 6.18 -11.83
CA LYS A 233 -16.77 7.25 -12.28
C LYS A 233 -16.53 8.50 -11.45
N ILE A 234 -16.01 9.54 -12.08
CA ILE A 234 -15.80 10.83 -11.42
C ILE A 234 -16.97 11.74 -11.72
N LEU A 235 -17.50 12.38 -10.68
CA LEU A 235 -18.59 13.35 -10.75
C LEU A 235 -18.21 14.59 -9.94
N LEU A 236 -18.14 15.74 -10.61
CA LEU A 236 -18.07 17.06 -10.00
C LEU A 236 -19.47 17.69 -10.05
N ARG A 237 -20.13 17.79 -8.90
CA ARG A 237 -21.48 18.36 -8.72
C ARG A 237 -21.37 19.75 -8.16
N LYS A 238 -21.93 20.74 -8.85
CA LYS A 238 -21.97 22.12 -8.40
C LYS A 238 -22.88 22.27 -7.17
N ILE A 239 -22.42 23.03 -6.18
CA ILE A 239 -23.14 23.35 -4.93
C ILE A 239 -23.32 24.86 -4.79
#